data_865167f68f6a53b8cdd665aa221b85a4
#
_entry.id   865167f68f6a53b8cdd665aa221b85a4
#
_cell.length_a   1.000
_cell.length_b   1.000
_cell.length_c   1.000
_cell.angle_alpha   90.00
_cell.angle_beta   90.00
_cell.angle_gamma   90.00
#
_symmetry.space_group_name_H-M   'P 1'
#
loop_
_entity.id
_entity.type
_entity.pdbx_description
1 polymer ?
#
loop_
_entity_poly.entity_id
_entity_poly.type
_entity_poly.pdbx_seq_one_letter_code
_entity_poly.pdbx_strand_id
1 'polypeptide(L)'
;MKLRLLAAAVAALTLTAGLASAQTKPAAAPAARPNTALPAVDKNHASYAFGYSLGQELANSGEPVDVATVVRGLQDAYAKKDPAYTQEQLGTAYSGFQQRVQRKMEDAFRKAMADNQAQSAAFVTNYKSQQGVVTLPSGIMYRIAKQGTGAKATANSNVQIALRSFLAAVGVPISGVQTPPAFKVSEAPIPALKETLPLMQQGAVWEIVIPPGKGLNGAQNQQFAQQAVAMQVELGSVK
;
A
#
# COMPACT_ATOMS: atom_id res chain seq x y z
N MET A 1 20.14 6.97 4.90
CA MET A 1 19.88 5.62 4.35
C MET A 1 18.55 5.67 3.62
N LYS A 2 18.54 5.39 2.31
CA LYS A 2 17.35 5.52 1.45
C LYS A 2 16.53 4.25 1.54
N LEU A 3 15.39 4.29 2.24
CA LEU A 3 14.43 3.19 2.30
C LEU A 3 13.64 3.16 0.98
N ARG A 4 13.89 2.16 0.14
CA ARG A 4 13.11 1.91 -1.07
C ARG A 4 11.87 1.11 -0.69
N LEU A 5 10.69 1.70 -0.93
CA LEU A 5 9.40 1.03 -0.87
C LEU A 5 9.33 -0.06 -1.95
N LEU A 6 9.26 -1.32 -1.54
CA LEU A 6 8.89 -2.44 -2.40
C LEU A 6 7.36 -2.49 -2.49
N ALA A 7 6.81 -1.98 -3.59
CA ALA A 7 5.42 -2.22 -3.96
C ALA A 7 5.36 -3.53 -4.76
N ALA A 8 4.93 -4.61 -4.13
CA ALA A 8 4.61 -5.86 -4.83
C ALA A 8 3.21 -5.76 -5.42
N ALA A 9 3.11 -5.64 -6.75
CA ALA A 9 1.86 -5.77 -7.47
C ALA A 9 1.58 -7.26 -7.70
N VAL A 10 0.62 -7.82 -6.96
CA VAL A 10 0.06 -9.15 -7.24
C VAL A 10 -1.13 -8.97 -8.16
N ALA A 11 -0.98 -9.32 -9.43
CA ALA A 11 -2.09 -9.41 -10.37
C ALA A 11 -2.77 -10.79 -10.22
N ALA A 12 -3.93 -10.82 -9.56
CA ALA A 12 -4.79 -11.99 -9.53
C ALA A 12 -5.73 -11.99 -10.75
N LEU A 13 -5.53 -12.93 -11.67
CA LEU A 13 -6.52 -13.25 -12.71
C LEU A 13 -7.63 -14.12 -12.09
N THR A 14 -8.82 -13.56 -11.92
CA THR A 14 -10.02 -14.33 -11.62
C THR A 14 -10.82 -14.54 -12.90
N LEU A 15 -10.86 -15.79 -13.38
CA LEU A 15 -11.81 -16.23 -14.40
C LEU A 15 -13.16 -16.52 -13.70
N THR A 16 -14.17 -15.69 -13.94
CA THR A 16 -15.56 -16.04 -13.61
C THR A 16 -16.34 -16.34 -14.89
N ALA A 17 -16.69 -17.59 -15.07
CA ALA A 17 -17.67 -18.01 -16.07
C ALA A 17 -19.08 -17.76 -15.53
N GLY A 18 -19.77 -16.75 -16.06
CA GLY A 18 -21.18 -16.49 -15.82
C GLY A 18 -21.99 -16.81 -17.07
N LEU A 19 -22.83 -17.84 -17.01
CA LEU A 19 -23.86 -18.13 -17.98
C LEU A 19 -25.04 -17.17 -17.78
N ALA A 20 -25.29 -16.30 -18.73
CA ALA A 20 -26.53 -15.54 -18.80
C ALA A 20 -27.12 -15.65 -20.21
N SER A 21 -28.37 -16.06 -20.24
CA SER A 21 -29.18 -16.38 -21.40
C SER A 21 -29.44 -15.18 -22.29
N ALA A 22 -29.42 -15.41 -23.60
CA ALA A 22 -29.54 -14.46 -24.67
C ALA A 22 -30.96 -13.91 -24.85
N GLN A 23 -31.04 -12.60 -25.09
CA GLN A 23 -32.08 -12.00 -25.92
C GLN A 23 -31.41 -11.37 -27.13
N THR A 24 -31.77 -11.84 -28.31
CA THR A 24 -31.23 -11.45 -29.61
C THR A 24 -31.77 -10.07 -30.04
N LYS A 25 -30.86 -9.11 -30.13
CA LYS A 25 -31.08 -7.87 -30.92
C LYS A 25 -30.08 -7.92 -32.08
N PRO A 26 -30.48 -7.48 -33.32
CA PRO A 26 -29.61 -7.61 -34.48
C PRO A 26 -28.27 -6.89 -34.25
N ALA A 27 -27.19 -7.63 -34.47
CA ALA A 27 -25.83 -7.15 -34.28
C ALA A 27 -25.49 -6.11 -35.35
N ALA A 28 -25.12 -4.92 -34.92
CA ALA A 28 -24.29 -4.02 -35.72
C ALA A 28 -22.94 -4.71 -35.96
N ALA A 29 -22.47 -4.67 -37.21
CA ALA A 29 -21.18 -5.24 -37.60
C ALA A 29 -20.06 -4.78 -36.65
N PRO A 30 -19.14 -5.66 -36.21
CA PRO A 30 -18.07 -5.28 -35.35
C PRO A 30 -17.20 -4.26 -36.06
N ALA A 31 -17.06 -3.07 -35.47
CA ALA A 31 -16.11 -2.06 -35.91
C ALA A 31 -14.73 -2.72 -35.96
N ALA A 32 -14.07 -2.66 -37.12
CA ALA A 32 -12.73 -3.17 -37.32
C ALA A 32 -11.81 -2.56 -36.22
N ARG A 33 -11.22 -3.42 -35.39
CA ARG A 33 -10.22 -2.98 -34.43
C ARG A 33 -9.10 -2.31 -35.22
N PRO A 34 -8.64 -1.12 -34.83
CA PRO A 34 -7.49 -0.52 -35.47
C PRO A 34 -6.35 -1.52 -35.43
N ASN A 35 -5.84 -1.90 -36.59
CA ASN A 35 -4.66 -2.79 -36.69
C ASN A 35 -3.42 -1.99 -36.27
N THR A 36 -3.25 -1.82 -34.98
CA THR A 36 -2.02 -1.25 -34.41
C THR A 36 -0.96 -2.32 -34.56
N ALA A 37 -0.17 -2.22 -35.62
CA ALA A 37 1.04 -3.02 -35.76
C ALA A 37 1.86 -2.92 -34.48
N LEU A 38 2.24 -4.07 -33.92
CA LEU A 38 3.09 -4.11 -32.73
C LEU A 38 4.39 -3.34 -33.02
N PRO A 39 4.90 -2.55 -32.08
CA PRO A 39 6.16 -1.82 -32.28
C PRO A 39 7.29 -2.81 -32.59
N ALA A 40 8.17 -2.43 -33.51
CA ALA A 40 9.35 -3.22 -33.82
C ALA A 40 10.23 -3.37 -32.56
N VAL A 41 10.60 -4.60 -32.25
CA VAL A 41 11.43 -4.92 -31.08
C VAL A 41 12.88 -5.13 -31.55
N ASP A 42 13.83 -4.34 -31.03
CA ASP A 42 15.25 -4.61 -31.21
C ASP A 42 15.63 -5.89 -30.48
N LYS A 43 16.12 -6.87 -31.23
CA LYS A 43 16.43 -8.21 -30.72
C LYS A 43 17.50 -8.17 -29.63
N ASN A 44 18.54 -7.33 -29.78
CA ASN A 44 19.65 -7.27 -28.84
C ASN A 44 19.20 -6.61 -27.54
N HIS A 45 18.46 -5.50 -27.63
CA HIS A 45 17.91 -4.83 -26.46
C HIS A 45 16.94 -5.73 -25.68
N ALA A 46 16.05 -6.43 -26.39
CA ALA A 46 15.12 -7.37 -25.75
C ALA A 46 15.85 -8.52 -25.07
N SER A 47 16.85 -9.13 -25.75
CA SER A 47 17.63 -10.22 -25.18
C SER A 47 18.41 -9.77 -23.93
N TYR A 48 19.03 -8.59 -23.98
CA TYR A 48 19.70 -8.02 -22.80
C TYR A 48 18.73 -7.74 -21.66
N ALA A 49 17.55 -7.20 -21.95
CA ALA A 49 16.54 -6.91 -20.96
C ALA A 49 16.06 -8.17 -20.20
N PHE A 50 15.89 -9.30 -20.91
CA PHE A 50 15.56 -10.59 -20.27
C PHE A 50 16.67 -11.06 -19.33
N GLY A 51 17.92 -11.05 -19.80
CA GLY A 51 19.07 -11.45 -18.97
C GLY A 51 19.24 -10.54 -17.75
N TYR A 52 19.11 -9.23 -17.95
CA TYR A 52 19.22 -8.23 -16.88
C TYR A 52 18.11 -8.39 -15.83
N SER A 53 16.87 -8.62 -16.26
CA SER A 53 15.73 -8.87 -15.37
C SER A 53 15.95 -10.11 -14.51
N LEU A 54 16.37 -11.22 -15.12
CA LEU A 54 16.70 -12.45 -14.38
C LEU A 54 17.82 -12.21 -13.37
N GLY A 55 18.88 -11.50 -13.78
CA GLY A 55 20.01 -11.15 -12.89
C GLY A 55 19.55 -10.30 -11.68
N GLN A 56 18.65 -9.33 -11.89
CA GLN A 56 18.07 -8.56 -10.81
C GLN A 56 17.22 -9.42 -9.86
N GLU A 57 16.43 -10.33 -10.40
CA GLU A 57 15.61 -11.25 -9.61
C GLU A 57 16.46 -12.14 -8.70
N LEU A 58 17.51 -12.73 -9.25
CA LEU A 58 18.47 -13.54 -8.50
C LEU A 58 19.21 -12.72 -7.44
N ALA A 59 19.68 -11.52 -7.77
CA ALA A 59 20.34 -10.63 -6.81
C ALA A 59 19.38 -10.21 -5.66
N ASN A 60 18.13 -9.89 -5.98
CA ASN A 60 17.12 -9.49 -5.00
C ASN A 60 16.67 -10.65 -4.09
N SER A 61 16.83 -11.91 -4.53
CA SER A 61 16.50 -13.08 -3.71
C SER A 61 17.35 -13.17 -2.43
N GLY A 62 18.55 -12.56 -2.46
CA GLY A 62 19.52 -12.63 -1.37
C GLY A 62 20.07 -14.04 -1.10
N GLU A 63 19.78 -15.01 -1.98
CA GLU A 63 20.34 -16.35 -1.93
C GLU A 63 21.62 -16.44 -2.79
N PRO A 64 22.64 -17.19 -2.34
CA PRO A 64 23.85 -17.39 -3.13
C PRO A 64 23.53 -18.21 -4.38
N VAL A 65 23.80 -17.64 -5.55
CA VAL A 65 23.60 -18.29 -6.84
C VAL A 65 24.87 -18.16 -7.67
N ASP A 66 25.31 -19.26 -8.28
CA ASP A 66 26.39 -19.25 -9.25
C ASP A 66 25.86 -18.80 -10.62
N VAL A 67 26.16 -17.57 -10.99
CA VAL A 67 25.67 -16.94 -12.22
C VAL A 67 26.19 -17.69 -13.46
N ALA A 68 27.39 -18.22 -13.43
CA ALA A 68 27.95 -18.97 -14.58
C ALA A 68 27.16 -20.26 -14.81
N THR A 69 26.79 -20.94 -13.75
CA THR A 69 25.92 -22.14 -13.82
C THR A 69 24.50 -21.79 -14.28
N VAL A 70 23.93 -20.66 -13.87
CA VAL A 70 22.63 -20.18 -14.39
C VAL A 70 22.71 -19.93 -15.90
N VAL A 71 23.74 -19.25 -16.38
CA VAL A 71 23.93 -18.99 -17.82
C VAL A 71 24.09 -20.30 -18.59
N ARG A 72 24.84 -21.28 -18.06
CA ARG A 72 24.97 -22.60 -18.67
C ARG A 72 23.64 -23.32 -18.78
N GLY A 73 22.86 -23.34 -17.70
CA GLY A 73 21.51 -23.93 -17.71
C GLY A 73 20.58 -23.29 -18.74
N LEU A 74 20.64 -21.96 -18.86
CA LEU A 74 19.89 -21.22 -19.89
C LEU A 74 20.31 -21.63 -21.29
N GLN A 75 21.61 -21.74 -21.56
CA GLN A 75 22.16 -22.15 -22.87
C GLN A 75 21.76 -23.57 -23.22
N ASP A 76 21.88 -24.51 -22.28
CA ASP A 76 21.53 -25.92 -22.50
C ASP A 76 20.02 -26.07 -22.78
N ALA A 77 19.16 -25.40 -22.01
CA ALA A 77 17.71 -25.39 -22.23
C ALA A 77 17.33 -24.77 -23.59
N TYR A 78 17.95 -23.60 -23.93
CA TYR A 78 17.71 -22.97 -25.23
C TYR A 78 18.14 -23.82 -26.42
N ALA A 79 19.23 -24.58 -26.27
CA ALA A 79 19.72 -25.50 -27.26
C ALA A 79 19.02 -26.87 -27.26
N LYS A 80 17.96 -27.03 -26.41
CA LYS A 80 17.19 -28.29 -26.26
C LYS A 80 18.08 -29.51 -25.92
N LYS A 81 19.13 -29.30 -25.15
CA LYS A 81 19.98 -30.37 -24.61
C LYS A 81 19.33 -30.96 -23.36
N ASP A 82 19.67 -32.19 -23.07
CA ASP A 82 19.28 -32.79 -21.80
C ASP A 82 19.91 -32.06 -20.61
N PRO A 83 19.19 -31.93 -19.48
CA PRO A 83 19.74 -31.31 -18.29
C PRO A 83 20.98 -32.02 -17.76
N ALA A 84 21.95 -31.27 -17.25
CA ALA A 84 23.18 -31.80 -16.64
C ALA A 84 22.93 -32.52 -15.31
N TYR A 85 21.73 -32.34 -14.72
CA TYR A 85 21.29 -32.93 -13.45
C TYR A 85 19.97 -33.65 -13.63
N THR A 86 19.66 -34.62 -12.76
CA THR A 86 18.37 -35.33 -12.79
C THR A 86 17.20 -34.40 -12.46
N GLN A 87 16.02 -34.74 -12.95
CA GLN A 87 14.78 -33.99 -12.66
C GLN A 87 14.53 -33.87 -11.16
N GLU A 88 14.82 -34.92 -10.39
CA GLU A 88 14.69 -34.92 -8.93
C GLU A 88 15.66 -33.93 -8.28
N GLN A 89 16.94 -33.92 -8.71
CA GLN A 89 17.95 -32.98 -8.19
C GLN A 89 17.54 -31.53 -8.49
N LEU A 90 17.11 -31.24 -9.71
CA LEU A 90 16.65 -29.91 -10.10
C LEU A 90 15.42 -29.47 -9.34
N GLY A 91 14.42 -30.38 -9.19
CA GLY A 91 13.19 -30.11 -8.44
C GLY A 91 13.46 -29.82 -6.96
N THR A 92 14.32 -30.65 -6.34
CA THR A 92 14.71 -30.45 -4.92
C THR A 92 15.48 -29.14 -4.71
N ALA A 93 16.45 -28.85 -5.59
CA ALA A 93 17.23 -27.61 -5.49
C ALA A 93 16.36 -26.37 -5.69
N TYR A 94 15.48 -26.38 -6.70
CA TYR A 94 14.58 -25.25 -6.99
C TYR A 94 13.56 -25.01 -5.88
N SER A 95 12.91 -26.08 -5.37
CA SER A 95 11.98 -25.96 -4.26
C SER A 95 12.65 -25.47 -2.97
N GLY A 96 13.87 -25.98 -2.69
CA GLY A 96 14.67 -25.52 -1.56
C GLY A 96 15.06 -24.02 -1.68
N PHE A 97 15.43 -23.58 -2.88
CA PHE A 97 15.70 -22.17 -3.16
C PHE A 97 14.45 -21.31 -2.91
N GLN A 98 13.29 -21.69 -3.48
CA GLN A 98 12.04 -20.95 -3.28
C GLN A 98 11.64 -20.87 -1.80
N GLN A 99 11.76 -21.96 -1.05
CA GLN A 99 11.45 -21.97 0.38
C GLN A 99 12.36 -21.04 1.17
N ARG A 100 13.65 -20.97 0.85
CA ARG A 100 14.58 -20.03 1.51
C ARG A 100 14.26 -18.57 1.18
N VAL A 101 13.98 -18.25 -0.08
CA VAL A 101 13.55 -16.91 -0.49
C VAL A 101 12.28 -16.51 0.24
N GLN A 102 11.26 -17.40 0.25
CA GLN A 102 10.00 -17.14 0.95
C GLN A 102 10.23 -16.87 2.44
N ARG A 103 11.02 -17.69 3.12
CA ARG A 103 11.35 -17.50 4.54
C ARG A 103 12.05 -16.17 4.80
N LYS A 104 13.02 -15.79 3.97
CA LYS A 104 13.68 -14.48 4.09
C LYS A 104 12.71 -13.32 3.93
N MET A 105 11.77 -13.40 2.98
CA MET A 105 10.74 -12.38 2.80
C MET A 105 9.83 -12.29 4.03
N GLU A 106 9.40 -13.43 4.57
CA GLU A 106 8.57 -13.48 5.80
C GLU A 106 9.30 -12.91 7.01
N ASP A 107 10.58 -13.25 7.18
CA ASP A 107 11.40 -12.73 8.29
C ASP A 107 11.65 -11.22 8.15
N ALA A 108 11.93 -10.74 6.95
CA ALA A 108 12.08 -9.31 6.66
C ALA A 108 10.78 -8.54 6.89
N PHE A 109 9.64 -9.10 6.47
CA PHE A 109 8.32 -8.52 6.73
C PHE A 109 8.02 -8.45 8.23
N ARG A 110 8.23 -9.56 8.94
CA ARG A 110 8.02 -9.63 10.40
C ARG A 110 8.89 -8.63 11.15
N LYS A 111 10.17 -8.52 10.74
CA LYS A 111 11.08 -7.52 11.32
C LYS A 111 10.60 -6.10 11.05
N ALA A 112 10.23 -5.78 9.81
CA ALA A 112 9.72 -4.45 9.45
C ALA A 112 8.45 -4.08 10.24
N MET A 113 7.55 -5.05 10.44
CA MET A 113 6.35 -4.86 11.27
C MET A 113 6.69 -4.56 12.73
N ALA A 114 7.64 -5.30 13.31
CA ALA A 114 8.08 -5.08 14.69
C ALA A 114 8.77 -3.72 14.86
N ASP A 115 9.65 -3.35 13.93
CA ASP A 115 10.34 -2.06 13.91
C ASP A 115 9.33 -0.90 13.78
N ASN A 116 8.35 -1.01 12.90
CA ASN A 116 7.28 -0.02 12.71
C ASN A 116 6.43 0.14 13.98
N GLN A 117 6.10 -0.96 14.63
CA GLN A 117 5.34 -0.95 15.88
C GLN A 117 6.12 -0.26 17.01
N ALA A 118 7.40 -0.59 17.15
CA ALA A 118 8.28 0.02 18.15
C ALA A 118 8.44 1.52 17.93
N GLN A 119 8.70 1.95 16.69
CA GLN A 119 8.80 3.36 16.31
C GLN A 119 7.50 4.12 16.58
N SER A 120 6.36 3.51 16.22
CA SER A 120 5.05 4.10 16.46
C SER A 120 4.73 4.24 17.96
N ALA A 121 5.07 3.25 18.77
CA ALA A 121 4.88 3.31 20.22
C ALA A 121 5.74 4.41 20.87
N ALA A 122 7.01 4.52 20.46
CA ALA A 122 7.89 5.60 20.91
C ALA A 122 7.34 6.99 20.50
N PHE A 123 6.90 7.13 19.25
CA PHE A 123 6.27 8.36 18.76
C PHE A 123 5.04 8.73 19.59
N VAL A 124 4.12 7.81 19.81
CA VAL A 124 2.88 8.04 20.58
C VAL A 124 3.20 8.48 21.99
N THR A 125 4.19 7.85 22.65
CA THR A 125 4.62 8.23 23.99
C THR A 125 5.18 9.65 24.04
N ASN A 126 6.06 9.98 23.09
CA ASN A 126 6.65 11.32 22.99
C ASN A 126 5.61 12.39 22.61
N TYR A 127 4.70 12.07 21.67
CA TYR A 127 3.66 13.01 21.24
C TYR A 127 2.69 13.35 22.38
N LYS A 128 2.29 12.33 23.16
CA LYS A 128 1.38 12.51 24.31
C LYS A 128 1.91 13.50 25.35
N SER A 129 3.23 13.59 25.52
CA SER A 129 3.86 14.52 26.47
C SER A 129 4.05 15.93 25.95
N GLN A 130 3.77 16.19 24.68
CA GLN A 130 3.93 17.54 24.08
C GLN A 130 2.87 18.51 24.60
N GLN A 131 3.25 19.77 24.73
CA GLN A 131 2.35 20.84 25.15
C GLN A 131 1.19 21.00 24.13
N GLY A 132 -0.03 21.13 24.65
CA GLY A 132 -1.24 21.33 23.84
C GLY A 132 -1.82 20.06 23.25
N VAL A 133 -1.24 18.91 23.50
CA VAL A 133 -1.79 17.61 23.08
C VAL A 133 -2.86 17.15 24.08
N VAL A 134 -4.02 16.81 23.55
CA VAL A 134 -5.14 16.23 24.29
C VAL A 134 -5.33 14.78 23.86
N THR A 135 -5.48 13.88 24.83
CA THR A 135 -5.76 12.46 24.58
C THR A 135 -7.23 12.17 24.90
N LEU A 136 -7.96 11.63 23.92
CA LEU A 136 -9.33 11.18 24.09
C LEU A 136 -9.40 9.80 24.80
N PRO A 137 -10.56 9.43 25.37
CA PRO A 137 -10.72 8.11 26.02
C PRO A 137 -10.45 6.92 25.10
N SER A 138 -10.66 7.07 23.80
CA SER A 138 -10.29 6.07 22.76
C SER A 138 -8.79 5.86 22.61
N GLY A 139 -7.98 6.80 23.09
CA GLY A 139 -6.55 6.89 22.91
C GLY A 139 -6.13 7.72 21.70
N ILE A 140 -7.06 8.21 20.88
CA ILE A 140 -6.78 9.17 19.82
C ILE A 140 -6.30 10.47 20.46
N MET A 141 -5.32 11.10 19.85
CA MET A 141 -4.76 12.36 20.34
C MET A 141 -4.97 13.46 19.31
N TYR A 142 -5.10 14.68 19.79
CA TYR A 142 -5.11 15.83 18.90
C TYR A 142 -4.38 17.02 19.48
N ARG A 143 -3.94 17.91 18.61
CA ARG A 143 -3.40 19.23 18.93
C ARG A 143 -4.04 20.25 18.01
N ILE A 144 -4.43 21.39 18.56
CA ILE A 144 -5.03 22.50 17.82
C ILE A 144 -3.92 23.31 17.20
N ALA A 145 -3.77 23.23 15.86
CA ALA A 145 -2.82 24.06 15.12
C ALA A 145 -3.38 25.45 14.83
N LYS A 146 -4.71 25.51 14.56
CA LYS A 146 -5.45 26.76 14.36
C LYS A 146 -6.83 26.62 14.97
N GLN A 147 -7.21 27.59 15.78
CA GLN A 147 -8.58 27.65 16.34
C GLN A 147 -9.55 28.11 15.25
N GLY A 148 -10.70 27.48 15.14
CA GLY A 148 -11.80 27.93 14.30
C GLY A 148 -12.63 28.99 15.02
N THR A 149 -13.35 29.81 14.27
CA THR A 149 -14.23 30.86 14.79
C THR A 149 -15.69 30.70 14.33
N GLY A 150 -15.95 29.75 13.40
CA GLY A 150 -17.30 29.53 12.88
C GLY A 150 -18.11 28.55 13.72
N ALA A 151 -19.18 28.01 13.12
CA ALA A 151 -20.08 27.07 13.78
C ALA A 151 -19.34 25.83 14.29
N LYS A 152 -19.75 25.36 15.47
CA LYS A 152 -19.25 24.09 16.02
C LYS A 152 -19.96 22.93 15.33
N ALA A 153 -19.20 21.92 14.90
CA ALA A 153 -19.78 20.70 14.32
C ALA A 153 -20.48 19.86 15.41
N THR A 154 -21.48 19.12 14.99
CA THR A 154 -22.19 18.13 15.80
C THR A 154 -22.21 16.80 15.06
N ALA A 155 -22.59 15.71 15.71
CA ALA A 155 -22.72 14.41 15.06
C ALA A 155 -23.68 14.42 13.85
N ASN A 156 -24.66 15.34 13.84
CA ASN A 156 -25.65 15.46 12.78
C ASN A 156 -25.30 16.50 11.69
N SER A 157 -24.23 17.26 11.86
CA SER A 157 -23.80 18.26 10.89
C SER A 157 -23.26 17.60 9.63
N ASN A 158 -23.58 18.19 8.47
CA ASN A 158 -22.86 17.91 7.23
C ASN A 158 -21.61 18.80 7.18
N VAL A 159 -20.47 18.18 7.00
CA VAL A 159 -19.17 18.87 7.02
C VAL A 159 -18.40 18.63 5.73
N GLN A 160 -17.62 19.61 5.34
CA GLN A 160 -16.58 19.46 4.34
C GLN A 160 -15.24 19.71 5.00
N ILE A 161 -14.31 18.80 4.77
CA ILE A 161 -12.96 18.84 5.33
C ILE A 161 -11.91 18.80 4.22
N ALA A 162 -10.73 19.35 4.51
CA ALA A 162 -9.52 19.02 3.79
C ALA A 162 -8.60 18.26 4.76
N LEU A 163 -8.00 17.18 4.29
CA LEU A 163 -7.12 16.37 5.13
C LEU A 163 -5.90 15.87 4.34
N ARG A 164 -4.81 15.67 5.04
CA ARG A 164 -3.64 14.93 4.56
C ARG A 164 -3.14 14.02 5.67
N SER A 165 -2.60 12.87 5.30
CA SER A 165 -2.21 11.84 6.24
C SER A 165 -0.73 11.48 6.10
N PHE A 166 -0.10 11.12 7.21
CA PHE A 166 1.32 10.78 7.32
C PHE A 166 1.50 9.55 8.19
N LEU A 167 2.53 8.76 7.91
CA LEU A 167 3.08 7.83 8.90
C LEU A 167 3.73 8.66 10.01
N ALA A 168 3.10 8.70 11.18
CA ALA A 168 3.41 9.67 12.23
C ALA A 168 4.87 9.58 12.72
N ALA A 169 5.39 8.36 12.89
CA ALA A 169 6.72 8.12 13.42
C ALA A 169 7.86 8.58 12.50
N VAL A 170 7.62 8.62 11.18
CA VAL A 170 8.66 8.90 10.17
C VAL A 170 8.33 10.11 9.30
N GLY A 171 7.15 10.71 9.47
CA GLY A 171 6.71 11.89 8.69
C GLY A 171 6.48 11.63 7.20
N VAL A 172 6.41 10.37 6.76
CA VAL A 172 6.22 10.03 5.35
C VAL A 172 4.76 10.25 4.96
N PRO A 173 4.46 11.04 3.91
CA PRO A 173 3.08 11.21 3.44
C PRO A 173 2.47 9.90 2.97
N ILE A 174 1.26 9.60 3.45
CA ILE A 174 0.42 8.49 2.95
C ILE A 174 -0.40 8.99 1.77
N SER A 175 -0.87 10.24 1.84
CA SER A 175 -1.63 10.87 0.78
C SER A 175 -1.30 12.37 0.67
N GLY A 176 -1.53 12.92 -0.51
CA GLY A 176 -1.61 14.38 -0.68
C GLY A 176 -2.85 14.96 0.02
N VAL A 177 -3.06 16.26 -0.13
CA VAL A 177 -4.28 16.91 0.38
C VAL A 177 -5.49 16.32 -0.34
N GLN A 178 -6.44 15.83 0.43
CA GLN A 178 -7.71 15.28 -0.03
C GLN A 178 -8.86 16.14 0.47
N THR A 179 -9.82 16.41 -0.41
CA THR A 179 -11.05 17.12 -0.05
C THR A 179 -12.23 16.21 -0.44
N PRO A 180 -12.62 15.27 0.42
CA PRO A 180 -13.74 14.37 0.13
C PRO A 180 -15.03 15.17 -0.04
N PRO A 181 -16.06 14.61 -0.73
CA PRO A 181 -17.40 15.19 -0.72
C PRO A 181 -17.90 15.43 0.71
N ALA A 182 -18.79 16.41 0.88
CA ALA A 182 -19.40 16.67 2.17
C ALA A 182 -20.10 15.42 2.71
N PHE A 183 -19.95 15.14 3.99
CA PHE A 183 -20.52 13.97 4.67
C PHE A 183 -21.07 14.35 6.06
N LYS A 184 -21.97 13.53 6.56
CA LYS A 184 -22.47 13.65 7.93
C LYS A 184 -21.41 13.17 8.92
N VAL A 185 -21.13 13.92 9.97
CA VAL A 185 -20.08 13.59 10.94
C VAL A 185 -20.23 12.17 11.51
N SER A 186 -21.44 11.73 11.81
CA SER A 186 -21.73 10.36 12.28
C SER A 186 -21.39 9.27 11.26
N GLU A 187 -21.26 9.62 9.98
CA GLU A 187 -20.95 8.72 8.86
C GLU A 187 -19.50 8.88 8.38
N ALA A 188 -18.68 9.62 9.11
CA ALA A 188 -17.29 9.83 8.75
C ALA A 188 -16.56 8.48 8.49
N PRO A 189 -15.77 8.39 7.41
CA PRO A 189 -15.15 7.11 6.98
C PRO A 189 -14.07 6.63 7.95
N ILE A 190 -13.52 7.54 8.74
CA ILE A 190 -12.44 7.25 9.71
C ILE A 190 -13.03 7.46 11.12
N PRO A 191 -13.03 6.44 12.00
CA PRO A 191 -13.55 6.56 13.35
C PRO A 191 -12.98 7.74 14.15
N ALA A 192 -11.70 8.04 13.99
CA ALA A 192 -11.08 9.19 14.64
C ALA A 192 -11.75 10.53 14.27
N LEU A 193 -12.24 10.68 13.04
CA LEU A 193 -12.98 11.88 12.62
C LEU A 193 -14.35 11.97 13.30
N LYS A 194 -15.02 10.84 13.58
CA LYS A 194 -16.29 10.84 14.31
C LYS A 194 -16.15 11.39 15.73
N GLU A 195 -14.99 11.15 16.35
CA GLU A 195 -14.72 11.61 17.71
C GLU A 195 -14.19 13.05 17.74
N THR A 196 -13.41 13.46 16.75
CA THR A 196 -12.70 14.74 16.77
C THR A 196 -13.49 15.88 16.12
N LEU A 197 -14.20 15.63 15.01
CA LEU A 197 -14.97 16.67 14.30
C LEU A 197 -16.01 17.37 15.19
N PRO A 198 -16.77 16.68 16.09
CA PRO A 198 -17.69 17.35 17.00
C PRO A 198 -17.03 18.30 18.00
N LEU A 199 -15.72 18.22 18.18
CA LEU A 199 -14.96 19.10 19.04
C LEU A 199 -14.45 20.34 18.30
N MET A 200 -14.46 20.31 16.95
CA MET A 200 -13.91 21.36 16.07
C MET A 200 -14.95 22.44 15.77
N GLN A 201 -14.46 23.64 15.51
CA GLN A 201 -15.23 24.75 14.93
C GLN A 201 -14.83 24.95 13.47
N GLN A 202 -15.73 25.46 12.66
CA GLN A 202 -15.43 25.79 11.26
C GLN A 202 -14.25 26.76 11.17
N GLY A 203 -13.32 26.48 10.24
CA GLY A 203 -12.06 27.19 10.04
C GLY A 203 -10.92 26.68 10.93
N ALA A 204 -11.18 25.70 11.83
CA ALA A 204 -10.13 25.09 12.64
C ALA A 204 -9.23 24.19 11.80
N VAL A 205 -7.95 24.13 12.18
CA VAL A 205 -6.97 23.15 11.67
C VAL A 205 -6.41 22.38 12.86
N TRP A 206 -6.62 21.08 12.85
CA TRP A 206 -6.15 20.20 13.91
C TRP A 206 -5.19 19.17 13.37
N GLU A 207 -4.21 18.81 14.18
CA GLU A 207 -3.37 17.64 14.01
C GLU A 207 -3.96 16.52 14.87
N ILE A 208 -4.35 15.42 14.23
CA ILE A 208 -4.98 14.27 14.88
C ILE A 208 -4.02 13.09 14.74
N VAL A 209 -3.62 12.50 15.85
CA VAL A 209 -2.77 11.31 15.87
C VAL A 209 -3.57 10.10 16.32
N ILE A 210 -3.54 9.08 15.47
CA ILE A 210 -4.21 7.80 15.67
C ILE A 210 -3.13 6.77 16.03
N PRO A 211 -3.10 6.27 17.28
CA PRO A 211 -2.18 5.21 17.68
C PRO A 211 -2.43 3.90 16.90
N PRO A 212 -1.43 2.99 16.84
CA PRO A 212 -1.61 1.67 16.25
C PRO A 212 -2.84 0.93 16.80
N GLY A 213 -3.58 0.27 15.91
CA GLY A 213 -4.78 -0.49 16.28
C GLY A 213 -6.00 0.36 16.68
N LYS A 214 -5.91 1.69 16.62
CA LYS A 214 -7.01 2.61 16.97
C LYS A 214 -7.49 3.36 15.74
N GLY A 215 -8.77 3.36 15.48
CA GLY A 215 -9.42 4.31 14.55
C GLY A 215 -9.18 4.17 13.04
N LEU A 216 -8.33 3.26 12.57
CA LEU A 216 -8.16 2.93 11.17
C LEU A 216 -8.75 1.54 10.89
N ASN A 217 -10.07 1.46 10.86
CA ASN A 217 -10.79 0.23 10.58
C ASN A 217 -11.08 0.12 9.07
N GLY A 218 -10.96 -1.09 8.54
CA GLY A 218 -11.26 -1.42 7.14
C GLY A 218 -10.08 -2.09 6.42
N ALA A 219 -10.42 -2.92 5.43
CA ALA A 219 -9.43 -3.71 4.68
C ALA A 219 -8.36 -2.85 3.99
N GLN A 220 -8.72 -1.64 3.54
CA GLN A 220 -7.80 -0.70 2.88
C GLN A 220 -6.73 -0.12 3.83
N ASN A 221 -6.97 -0.17 5.13
CA ASN A 221 -6.09 0.44 6.14
C ASN A 221 -5.26 -0.59 6.92
N GLN A 222 -5.39 -1.88 6.61
CA GLN A 222 -4.66 -2.94 7.31
C GLN A 222 -3.14 -2.79 7.20
N GLN A 223 -2.65 -2.26 6.09
CA GLN A 223 -1.23 -1.97 5.88
C GLN A 223 -0.66 -0.98 6.91
N PHE A 224 -1.50 -0.15 7.52
CA PHE A 224 -1.11 0.83 8.55
C PHE A 224 -1.53 0.41 9.97
N ALA A 225 -2.11 -0.78 10.15
CA ALA A 225 -2.70 -1.21 11.43
C ALA A 225 -1.70 -1.19 12.59
N GLN A 226 -0.42 -1.44 12.31
CA GLN A 226 0.66 -1.44 13.29
C GLN A 226 1.45 -0.13 13.34
N GLN A 227 0.98 0.91 12.66
CA GLN A 227 1.65 2.20 12.59
C GLN A 227 0.77 3.31 13.15
N ALA A 228 1.39 4.28 13.82
CA ALA A 228 0.71 5.51 14.18
C ALA A 228 0.53 6.38 12.93
N VAL A 229 -0.68 6.90 12.75
CA VAL A 229 -1.01 7.80 11.64
C VAL A 229 -1.31 9.18 12.18
N ALA A 230 -0.68 10.20 11.63
CA ALA A 230 -1.02 11.59 11.87
C ALA A 230 -1.85 12.13 10.70
N MET A 231 -2.89 12.86 11.01
CA MET A 231 -3.72 13.57 10.03
C MET A 231 -3.75 15.05 10.38
N GLN A 232 -3.48 15.90 9.39
CA GLN A 232 -3.82 17.31 9.49
C GLN A 232 -5.20 17.49 8.86
N VAL A 233 -6.15 17.97 9.64
CA VAL A 233 -7.55 18.12 9.24
C VAL A 233 -7.95 19.58 9.37
N GLU A 234 -8.46 20.15 8.29
CA GLU A 234 -9.09 21.46 8.24
C GLU A 234 -10.60 21.30 8.10
N LEU A 235 -11.37 21.91 8.99
CA LEU A 235 -12.84 21.92 8.94
C LEU A 235 -13.32 23.13 8.13
N GLY A 236 -13.58 22.91 6.84
CA GLY A 236 -13.91 23.98 5.89
C GLY A 236 -15.33 24.53 6.06
N SER A 237 -16.34 23.66 6.14
CA SER A 237 -17.73 24.09 6.32
C SER A 237 -18.52 23.17 7.26
N VAL A 238 -19.50 23.76 7.94
CA VAL A 238 -20.45 23.08 8.82
C VAL A 238 -21.86 23.50 8.43
N LYS A 239 -22.73 22.54 8.13
CA LYS A 239 -24.15 22.75 7.78
C LYS A 239 -25.06 21.85 8.59
#